data_39f28fee3bd0367a4fbb7ed2cbc7ebd0
#
_entry.id   39f28fee3bd0367a4fbb7ed2cbc7ebd0
#
_cell.length_a   1.000
_cell.length_b   1.000
_cell.length_c   1.000
_cell.angle_alpha   90.00
_cell.angle_beta   90.00
_cell.angle_gamma   90.00
#
_symmetry.space_group_name_H-M   'P 1'
#
loop_
_entity.id
_entity.type
_entity.pdbx_description
1 polymer ?
#
loop_
_entity_poly.entity_id
_entity_poly.type
_entity_poly.pdbx_seq_one_letter_code
_entity_poly.pdbx_strand_id
1 'polypeptide(L)'
;MKYLNSLLSASLAVVIAGNAHAAAPAQDVARLGKDLTLVGADKAASADGAIPAYQGGLNTPPAGFKQGDTLRPDPFASEKPLLVIDGKNVEQYKDSLTATTVELAKRFPSFHIDVYPSHRTAALPKVLLDNTLKNAANAKSLQDGMAIENVLPGVPFPIPQSGAEAMWNHLLRYQGVAQKAKYDSWNVDSAGVAALATTGLAYNAYPIYEDLNKVIEPKDIYFQTKLYFEGPARRAGESMMLKDAANPLVQERRAWQYLPGQRRVKLAPNLAYDTPNPGTAGSGTFDDVYVFNGALDRYDWQLVGKKEMYVPYNTYKLTYIHDPKSLTTPNHLSPDQVRWEKHRVWVVEGTLKGNARHIYAKRRFYLDEDSWFALASDQYDARGQLYRGSFSFFTQSYDVQIPNNNPHVVYDLVGGTYNVNGLIGPHGGIEYIAPLSKAQWSPEALAGAGIR
;
A
#
# COMPACT_ATOMS: atom_id res chain seq x y z
N MET A 1 -4.23 -45.25 -62.88
CA MET A 1 -3.31 -45.32 -61.76
C MET A 1 -3.43 -43.99 -61.00
N LYS A 2 -4.11 -44.00 -59.88
CA LYS A 2 -4.37 -42.83 -59.04
C LYS A 2 -3.44 -42.89 -57.84
N TYR A 3 -2.61 -41.91 -57.61
CA TYR A 3 -1.85 -41.75 -56.38
C TYR A 3 -2.54 -40.68 -55.50
N LEU A 4 -2.99 -41.13 -54.37
CA LEU A 4 -3.57 -40.30 -53.28
C LEU A 4 -2.43 -39.92 -52.37
N ASN A 5 -2.06 -38.63 -52.32
CA ASN A 5 -1.15 -38.10 -51.31
C ASN A 5 -1.95 -37.62 -50.11
N SER A 6 -1.86 -38.34 -48.99
CA SER A 6 -2.35 -37.91 -47.68
C SER A 6 -1.30 -37.03 -47.01
N LEU A 7 -1.61 -35.75 -46.86
CA LEU A 7 -0.85 -34.81 -46.04
C LEU A 7 -1.31 -35.01 -44.59
N LEU A 8 -0.42 -35.54 -43.74
CA LEU A 8 -0.53 -35.50 -42.30
C LEU A 8 -0.15 -34.09 -41.80
N SER A 9 -1.13 -33.34 -41.35
CA SER A 9 -0.88 -32.09 -40.62
C SER A 9 -0.55 -32.41 -39.16
N ALA A 10 0.72 -32.32 -38.80
CA ALA A 10 1.15 -32.37 -37.37
C ALA A 10 0.94 -31.01 -36.74
N SER A 11 -0.07 -30.91 -35.90
CA SER A 11 -0.30 -29.72 -35.04
C SER A 11 0.73 -29.72 -33.91
N LEU A 12 1.71 -28.84 -34.01
CA LEU A 12 2.68 -28.57 -32.93
C LEU A 12 2.00 -27.75 -31.84
N ALA A 13 1.57 -28.41 -30.79
CA ALA A 13 1.11 -27.72 -29.57
C ALA A 13 2.34 -27.14 -28.85
N VAL A 14 2.57 -25.84 -29.00
CA VAL A 14 3.56 -25.10 -28.18
C VAL A 14 3.00 -25.02 -26.77
N VAL A 15 3.47 -25.89 -25.89
CA VAL A 15 3.28 -25.75 -24.46
C VAL A 15 4.20 -24.61 -24.01
N ILE A 16 3.66 -23.44 -23.78
CA ILE A 16 4.35 -22.36 -23.08
C ILE A 16 4.45 -22.80 -21.62
N ALA A 17 5.57 -23.43 -21.27
CA ALA A 17 5.93 -23.66 -19.88
C ALA A 17 6.29 -22.31 -19.27
N GLY A 18 5.29 -21.62 -18.68
CA GLY A 18 5.53 -20.46 -17.84
C GLY A 18 6.41 -20.90 -16.66
N ASN A 19 7.46 -20.15 -16.39
CA ASN A 19 8.34 -20.38 -15.24
C ASN A 19 7.50 -20.22 -13.96
N ALA A 20 7.11 -21.32 -13.34
CA ALA A 20 6.54 -21.32 -11.99
C ALA A 20 7.72 -21.19 -11.03
N HIS A 21 7.74 -20.12 -10.24
CA HIS A 21 8.67 -20.06 -9.10
C HIS A 21 8.19 -21.08 -8.07
N ALA A 22 9.11 -21.95 -7.67
CA ALA A 22 8.83 -22.98 -6.67
C ALA A 22 8.51 -22.34 -5.31
N ALA A 23 7.76 -23.06 -4.47
CA ALA A 23 7.58 -22.70 -3.06
C ALA A 23 8.95 -22.46 -2.38
N ALA A 24 8.96 -21.65 -1.32
CA ALA A 24 10.18 -21.36 -0.56
C ALA A 24 10.90 -22.66 -0.14
N PRO A 25 12.25 -22.68 -0.05
CA PRO A 25 13.00 -23.86 0.39
C PRO A 25 12.52 -24.36 1.74
N ALA A 26 12.34 -25.69 1.89
CA ALA A 26 11.80 -26.29 3.12
C ALA A 26 12.60 -25.91 4.38
N GLN A 27 13.92 -25.72 4.25
CA GLN A 27 14.78 -25.25 5.34
C GLN A 27 14.43 -23.84 5.81
N ASP A 28 14.02 -22.96 4.90
CA ASP A 28 13.64 -21.59 5.24
C ASP A 28 12.22 -21.54 5.81
N VAL A 29 11.30 -22.35 5.28
CA VAL A 29 9.95 -22.53 5.84
C VAL A 29 10.04 -23.04 7.29
N ALA A 30 10.98 -23.93 7.60
CA ALA A 30 11.19 -24.46 8.94
C ALA A 30 11.67 -23.42 9.98
N ARG A 31 12.07 -22.22 9.55
CA ARG A 31 12.46 -21.10 10.41
C ARG A 31 11.26 -20.30 10.91
N LEU A 32 10.13 -20.36 10.19
CA LEU A 32 8.90 -19.64 10.59
C LEU A 32 8.42 -20.13 11.96
N GLY A 33 8.12 -19.16 12.82
CA GLY A 33 7.77 -19.41 14.22
C GLY A 33 8.97 -19.64 15.16
N LYS A 34 10.18 -19.83 14.64
CA LYS A 34 11.43 -20.01 15.42
C LYS A 34 12.21 -18.69 15.49
N ASP A 35 13.17 -18.50 14.61
CA ASP A 35 13.97 -17.29 14.46
C ASP A 35 13.31 -16.24 13.57
N LEU A 36 12.37 -16.66 12.71
CA LEU A 36 11.46 -15.78 11.99
C LEU A 36 10.08 -15.77 12.63
N THR A 37 9.36 -14.66 12.49
CA THR A 37 7.92 -14.59 12.75
C THR A 37 7.16 -15.42 11.71
N LEU A 38 5.87 -15.66 11.91
CA LEU A 38 5.06 -16.37 10.91
C LEU A 38 4.87 -15.58 9.61
N VAL A 39 5.08 -14.25 9.63
CA VAL A 39 5.07 -13.41 8.43
C VAL A 39 6.44 -13.24 7.75
N GLY A 40 7.48 -13.93 8.27
CA GLY A 40 8.83 -13.94 7.69
C GLY A 40 9.76 -12.84 8.17
N ALA A 41 9.36 -12.05 9.17
CA ALA A 41 10.20 -11.04 9.78
C ALA A 41 11.23 -11.66 10.74
N ASP A 42 12.42 -11.06 10.89
CA ASP A 42 13.40 -11.49 11.87
C ASP A 42 12.89 -11.21 13.28
N LYS A 43 12.84 -12.23 14.15
CA LYS A 43 12.38 -12.05 15.53
C LYS A 43 13.36 -11.29 16.40
N ALA A 44 14.66 -11.48 16.18
CA ALA A 44 15.71 -10.90 16.99
C ALA A 44 15.74 -9.36 16.88
N ALA A 45 16.27 -8.72 17.91
CA ALA A 45 16.62 -7.31 17.86
C ALA A 45 17.73 -7.06 16.81
N SER A 46 17.87 -5.78 16.37
CA SER A 46 19.02 -5.40 15.56
C SER A 46 20.32 -5.45 16.37
N ALA A 47 21.45 -5.54 15.67
CA ALA A 47 22.76 -5.65 16.32
C ALA A 47 23.10 -4.43 17.20
N ASP A 48 22.61 -3.25 16.82
CA ASP A 48 22.75 -1.99 17.58
C ASP A 48 21.65 -1.80 18.64
N GLY A 49 20.68 -2.72 18.74
CA GLY A 49 19.56 -2.65 19.66
C GLY A 49 18.50 -1.59 19.32
N ALA A 50 18.64 -0.86 18.23
CA ALA A 50 17.71 0.19 17.85
C ALA A 50 16.34 -0.37 17.42
N ILE A 51 16.30 -1.57 16.83
CA ILE A 51 15.08 -2.31 16.52
C ILE A 51 14.93 -3.41 17.57
N PRO A 52 13.88 -3.40 18.42
CA PRO A 52 13.70 -4.41 19.45
C PRO A 52 13.33 -5.78 18.87
N ALA A 53 13.49 -6.83 19.67
CA ALA A 53 12.95 -8.14 19.34
C ALA A 53 11.41 -8.08 19.22
N TYR A 54 10.85 -8.84 18.27
CA TYR A 54 9.40 -8.90 18.08
C TYR A 54 8.71 -9.66 19.23
N GLN A 55 7.72 -9.02 19.85
CA GLN A 55 6.99 -9.52 21.02
C GLN A 55 5.50 -9.81 20.73
N GLY A 56 5.10 -9.95 19.46
CA GLY A 56 3.71 -10.25 19.08
C GLY A 56 2.92 -9.02 18.61
N GLY A 57 3.55 -7.87 18.49
CA GLY A 57 2.93 -6.63 18.07
C GLY A 57 2.07 -5.96 19.16
N LEU A 58 1.40 -4.89 18.80
CA LEU A 58 0.50 -4.15 19.69
C LEU A 58 -0.93 -4.67 19.52
N ASN A 59 -1.42 -5.42 20.48
CA ASN A 59 -2.74 -6.05 20.50
C ASN A 59 -3.55 -5.73 21.75
N THR A 60 -3.05 -4.82 22.58
CA THR A 60 -3.71 -4.35 23.80
C THR A 60 -3.90 -2.85 23.72
N PRO A 61 -5.14 -2.35 23.82
CA PRO A 61 -5.42 -0.94 23.82
C PRO A 61 -4.71 -0.20 24.96
N PRO A 62 -4.19 1.02 24.73
CA PRO A 62 -3.63 1.85 25.78
C PRO A 62 -4.72 2.35 26.75
N ALA A 63 -4.30 2.84 27.90
CA ALA A 63 -5.19 3.49 28.85
C ALA A 63 -5.92 4.67 28.17
N GLY A 64 -7.23 4.79 28.44
CA GLY A 64 -8.09 5.83 27.86
C GLY A 64 -8.78 5.46 26.56
N PHE A 65 -8.42 4.36 25.89
CA PHE A 65 -9.20 3.83 24.77
C PHE A 65 -10.52 3.24 25.26
N LYS A 66 -11.61 3.57 24.59
CA LYS A 66 -12.93 2.98 24.84
C LYS A 66 -13.31 2.07 23.68
N GLN A 67 -13.82 0.87 24.00
CA GLN A 67 -14.27 -0.07 22.97
C GLN A 67 -15.31 0.56 22.04
N GLY A 68 -15.03 0.51 20.74
CA GLY A 68 -15.85 1.14 19.71
C GLY A 68 -15.39 2.52 19.26
N ASP A 69 -14.39 3.12 19.92
CA ASP A 69 -13.77 4.34 19.44
C ASP A 69 -13.07 4.10 18.11
N THR A 70 -13.28 5.01 17.16
CA THR A 70 -12.64 4.98 15.83
C THR A 70 -11.39 5.86 15.77
N LEU A 71 -11.28 6.85 16.66
CA LEU A 71 -10.05 7.60 16.95
C LEU A 71 -9.27 6.82 18.00
N ARG A 72 -8.07 6.39 17.65
CA ARG A 72 -7.22 5.58 18.53
C ARG A 72 -6.14 6.45 19.16
N PRO A 73 -6.15 6.62 20.51
CA PRO A 73 -5.08 7.31 21.21
C PRO A 73 -3.70 6.79 20.84
N ASP A 74 -2.72 7.71 20.77
CA ASP A 74 -1.32 7.37 20.53
C ASP A 74 -0.72 6.68 21.76
N PRO A 75 -0.32 5.40 21.67
CA PRO A 75 0.30 4.68 22.79
C PRO A 75 1.65 5.26 23.22
N PHE A 76 2.28 6.05 22.33
CA PHE A 76 3.64 6.56 22.46
C PHE A 76 3.70 8.09 22.59
N ALA A 77 2.58 8.74 22.88
CA ALA A 77 2.47 10.22 22.91
C ALA A 77 3.43 10.92 23.90
N SER A 78 3.89 10.21 24.93
CA SER A 78 4.83 10.76 25.94
C SER A 78 6.30 10.68 25.53
N GLU A 79 6.62 9.94 24.47
CA GLU A 79 7.98 9.76 24.03
C GLU A 79 8.54 11.01 23.34
N LYS A 80 9.86 11.12 23.39
CA LYS A 80 10.60 12.22 22.74
C LYS A 80 11.57 11.64 21.70
N PRO A 81 11.93 12.43 20.68
CA PRO A 81 12.91 12.00 19.70
C PRO A 81 14.26 11.68 20.37
N LEU A 82 14.89 10.61 19.93
CA LEU A 82 16.25 10.22 20.30
C LEU A 82 17.29 10.91 19.41
N LEU A 83 16.91 11.23 18.18
CA LEU A 83 17.77 11.75 17.14
C LEU A 83 16.94 12.63 16.20
N VAL A 84 17.53 13.75 15.76
CA VAL A 84 16.99 14.58 14.68
C VAL A 84 17.95 14.47 13.49
N ILE A 85 17.41 14.11 12.33
CA ILE A 85 18.16 14.08 11.07
C ILE A 85 17.65 15.21 10.17
N ASP A 86 18.55 16.12 9.81
CA ASP A 86 18.28 17.30 8.98
C ASP A 86 19.34 17.45 7.87
N GLY A 87 19.29 18.54 7.13
CA GLY A 87 20.24 18.82 6.04
C GLY A 87 21.73 18.90 6.46
N LYS A 88 22.02 19.05 7.76
CA LYS A 88 23.41 19.15 8.27
C LYS A 88 24.04 17.77 8.49
N ASN A 89 23.24 16.77 8.83
CA ASN A 89 23.74 15.45 9.18
C ASN A 89 23.20 14.32 8.30
N VAL A 90 22.29 14.58 7.36
CA VAL A 90 21.63 13.57 6.51
C VAL A 90 22.59 12.66 5.76
N GLU A 91 23.77 13.16 5.36
CA GLU A 91 24.78 12.33 4.69
C GLU A 91 25.32 11.19 5.55
N GLN A 92 25.31 11.33 6.87
CA GLN A 92 25.75 10.30 7.81
C GLN A 92 24.76 9.13 7.86
N TYR A 93 23.50 9.39 7.48
CA TYR A 93 22.38 8.42 7.57
C TYR A 93 21.85 7.99 6.20
N LYS A 94 22.41 8.46 5.09
CA LYS A 94 21.86 8.28 3.75
C LYS A 94 21.61 6.83 3.37
N ASP A 95 22.41 5.89 3.86
CA ASP A 95 22.27 4.47 3.57
C ASP A 95 21.06 3.83 4.29
N SER A 96 20.54 4.50 5.33
CA SER A 96 19.34 4.13 6.08
C SER A 96 18.14 5.05 5.79
N LEU A 97 18.20 5.85 4.73
CA LEU A 97 17.13 6.77 4.30
C LEU A 97 16.72 6.49 2.86
N THR A 98 15.48 6.84 2.52
CA THR A 98 15.04 6.86 1.12
C THR A 98 15.71 7.99 0.36
N ALA A 99 15.87 7.86 -0.96
CA ALA A 99 16.39 8.95 -1.78
C ALA A 99 15.55 10.22 -1.64
N THR A 100 14.23 10.07 -1.52
CA THR A 100 13.29 11.18 -1.29
C THR A 100 13.59 11.90 0.04
N THR A 101 13.80 11.17 1.14
CA THR A 101 14.11 11.79 2.45
C THR A 101 15.41 12.57 2.39
N VAL A 102 16.43 12.01 1.76
CA VAL A 102 17.74 12.69 1.57
C VAL A 102 17.56 13.97 0.73
N GLU A 103 16.80 13.91 -0.36
CA GLU A 103 16.55 15.06 -1.23
C GLU A 103 15.78 16.17 -0.51
N LEU A 104 14.73 15.83 0.25
CA LEU A 104 13.97 16.79 1.03
C LEU A 104 14.83 17.49 2.09
N ALA A 105 15.66 16.73 2.82
CA ALA A 105 16.53 17.27 3.85
C ALA A 105 17.63 18.19 3.28
N LYS A 106 18.17 17.88 2.10
CA LYS A 106 19.15 18.74 1.42
C LYS A 106 18.55 20.00 0.84
N ARG A 107 17.35 19.89 0.28
CA ARG A 107 16.70 20.97 -0.44
C ARG A 107 16.04 21.99 0.49
N PHE A 108 15.46 21.53 1.59
CA PHE A 108 14.62 22.36 2.46
C PHE A 108 15.19 22.42 3.88
N PRO A 109 15.75 23.59 4.31
CA PRO A 109 16.27 23.75 5.68
C PRO A 109 15.24 23.54 6.79
N SER A 110 13.94 23.65 6.46
CA SER A 110 12.84 23.40 7.39
C SER A 110 12.49 21.92 7.54
N PHE A 111 12.99 21.06 6.64
CA PHE A 111 12.73 19.63 6.71
C PHE A 111 13.73 18.94 7.65
N HIS A 112 13.18 18.14 8.52
CA HIS A 112 13.94 17.20 9.35
C HIS A 112 13.07 15.97 9.62
N ILE A 113 13.67 14.92 10.14
CA ILE A 113 12.95 13.77 10.69
C ILE A 113 13.30 13.60 12.16
N ASP A 114 12.28 13.49 12.99
CA ASP A 114 12.39 13.18 14.41
C ASP A 114 12.33 11.66 14.60
N VAL A 115 13.45 11.06 14.98
CA VAL A 115 13.56 9.61 15.17
C VAL A 115 13.27 9.26 16.62
N TYR A 116 12.27 8.42 16.82
CA TYR A 116 11.81 7.94 18.11
C TYR A 116 12.29 6.49 18.38
N PRO A 117 12.16 5.99 19.63
CA PRO A 117 12.33 4.57 19.90
C PRO A 117 11.46 3.72 19.01
N SER A 118 12.02 2.63 18.47
CA SER A 118 11.27 1.74 17.56
C SER A 118 10.35 0.80 18.34
N HIS A 119 9.10 0.69 17.87
CA HIS A 119 8.12 -0.24 18.40
C HIS A 119 7.53 -1.08 17.26
N ARG A 120 7.75 -2.39 17.31
CA ARG A 120 7.25 -3.34 16.32
C ARG A 120 5.80 -3.69 16.62
N THR A 121 4.88 -2.82 16.20
CA THR A 121 3.47 -2.86 16.60
C THR A 121 2.58 -3.69 15.68
N ALA A 122 3.02 -4.04 14.47
CA ALA A 122 2.23 -4.83 13.54
C ALA A 122 1.79 -6.16 14.16
N ALA A 123 0.49 -6.40 14.21
CA ALA A 123 -0.13 -7.60 14.74
C ALA A 123 -1.26 -8.06 13.84
N LEU A 124 -1.34 -9.37 13.57
CA LEU A 124 -2.37 -9.99 12.76
C LEU A 124 -3.16 -11.02 13.58
N PRO A 125 -4.45 -11.24 13.28
CA PRO A 125 -5.22 -12.32 13.86
C PRO A 125 -4.57 -13.69 13.66
N LYS A 126 -4.63 -14.56 14.68
CA LYS A 126 -4.00 -15.88 14.68
C LYS A 126 -4.34 -16.73 13.45
N VAL A 127 -5.62 -16.71 13.01
CA VAL A 127 -6.08 -17.49 11.85
C VAL A 127 -5.34 -17.09 10.56
N LEU A 128 -4.99 -15.82 10.39
CA LEU A 128 -4.22 -15.35 9.23
C LEU A 128 -2.76 -15.80 9.33
N LEU A 129 -2.19 -15.83 10.53
CA LEU A 129 -0.84 -16.36 10.78
C LEU A 129 -0.78 -17.87 10.50
N ASP A 130 -1.82 -18.63 10.89
CA ASP A 130 -1.92 -20.06 10.60
C ASP A 130 -2.03 -20.32 9.09
N ASN A 131 -2.80 -19.49 8.37
CA ASN A 131 -2.88 -19.57 6.91
C ASN A 131 -1.57 -19.16 6.23
N THR A 132 -0.88 -18.15 6.75
CA THR A 132 0.45 -17.73 6.26
C THR A 132 1.46 -18.89 6.33
N LEU A 133 1.45 -19.66 7.41
CA LEU A 133 2.31 -20.84 7.53
C LEU A 133 1.97 -21.90 6.47
N LYS A 134 0.67 -22.12 6.16
CA LYS A 134 0.26 -23.02 5.07
C LYS A 134 0.68 -22.48 3.70
N ASN A 135 0.55 -21.17 3.48
CA ASN A 135 0.97 -20.50 2.24
C ASN A 135 2.47 -20.71 1.99
N ALA A 136 3.31 -20.58 3.03
CA ALA A 136 4.76 -20.76 2.90
C ALA A 136 5.15 -22.09 2.23
N ALA A 137 4.36 -23.14 2.42
CA ALA A 137 4.61 -24.47 1.85
C ALA A 137 3.89 -24.70 0.50
N ASN A 138 2.78 -23.99 0.23
CA ASN A 138 1.87 -24.35 -0.86
C ASN A 138 1.68 -23.25 -1.90
N ALA A 139 1.85 -21.97 -1.54
CA ALA A 139 1.65 -20.86 -2.45
C ALA A 139 2.66 -20.87 -3.60
N LYS A 140 2.21 -20.54 -4.79
CA LYS A 140 3.03 -20.43 -5.99
C LYS A 140 2.81 -19.10 -6.68
N SER A 141 3.89 -18.54 -7.17
CA SER A 141 3.88 -17.43 -8.10
C SER A 141 3.95 -17.98 -9.53
N LEU A 142 3.05 -17.53 -10.38
CA LEU A 142 2.89 -18.01 -11.76
C LEU A 142 3.07 -16.85 -12.74
N GLN A 143 3.37 -17.19 -13.99
CA GLN A 143 3.42 -16.22 -15.10
C GLN A 143 4.34 -15.03 -14.80
N ASP A 144 5.58 -15.31 -14.42
CA ASP A 144 6.59 -14.31 -14.02
C ASP A 144 6.11 -13.36 -12.92
N GLY A 145 5.37 -13.89 -11.95
CA GLY A 145 4.86 -13.13 -10.80
C GLY A 145 3.52 -12.43 -11.03
N MET A 146 2.89 -12.62 -12.19
CA MET A 146 1.63 -11.96 -12.54
C MET A 146 0.41 -12.58 -11.87
N ALA A 147 0.50 -13.83 -11.44
CA ALA A 147 -0.58 -14.59 -10.84
C ALA A 147 -0.10 -15.37 -9.63
N ILE A 148 -1.06 -15.74 -8.78
CA ILE A 148 -0.83 -16.57 -7.59
C ILE A 148 -1.71 -17.81 -7.64
N GLU A 149 -1.25 -18.90 -7.03
CA GLU A 149 -1.96 -20.17 -6.93
C GLU A 149 -1.79 -20.78 -5.53
N ASN A 150 -2.81 -21.48 -5.07
CA ASN A 150 -2.82 -22.19 -3.76
C ASN A 150 -2.61 -21.24 -2.56
N VAL A 151 -3.12 -20.03 -2.62
CA VAL A 151 -3.02 -19.02 -1.56
C VAL A 151 -4.29 -18.98 -0.73
N LEU A 152 -4.15 -19.12 0.57
CA LEU A 152 -5.19 -18.84 1.56
C LEU A 152 -5.10 -17.37 2.01
N PRO A 153 -6.21 -16.76 2.50
CA PRO A 153 -6.18 -15.43 3.11
C PRO A 153 -5.16 -15.34 4.26
N GLY A 154 -4.14 -14.51 4.08
CA GLY A 154 -2.96 -14.35 4.92
C GLY A 154 -1.83 -13.74 4.10
N VAL A 155 -0.58 -13.81 4.57
CA VAL A 155 0.59 -13.41 3.77
C VAL A 155 0.88 -14.54 2.76
N PRO A 156 0.86 -14.25 1.44
CA PRO A 156 1.09 -15.29 0.43
C PRO A 156 2.48 -15.90 0.49
N PHE A 157 3.51 -15.06 0.60
CA PHE A 157 4.92 -15.46 0.48
C PHE A 157 5.74 -14.91 1.65
N PRO A 158 5.62 -15.47 2.87
CA PRO A 158 6.35 -14.94 4.03
C PRO A 158 7.88 -15.03 3.85
N ILE A 159 8.34 -15.85 2.92
CA ILE A 159 9.75 -15.96 2.50
C ILE A 159 9.79 -15.76 0.96
N PRO A 160 9.66 -14.51 0.48
CA PRO A 160 9.58 -14.26 -0.95
C PRO A 160 10.91 -14.60 -1.64
N GLN A 161 10.82 -15.22 -2.82
CA GLN A 161 11.95 -15.58 -3.67
C GLN A 161 12.12 -14.57 -4.82
N SER A 162 11.15 -13.68 -5.02
CA SER A 162 11.17 -12.65 -6.06
C SER A 162 10.57 -11.34 -5.58
N GLY A 163 10.87 -10.25 -6.32
CA GLY A 163 10.25 -8.96 -6.05
C GLY A 163 8.73 -8.98 -6.26
N ALA A 164 8.25 -9.75 -7.23
CA ALA A 164 6.82 -9.91 -7.47
C ALA A 164 6.09 -10.58 -6.29
N GLU A 165 6.70 -11.61 -5.69
CA GLU A 165 6.15 -12.24 -4.47
C GLU A 165 6.06 -11.27 -3.30
N ALA A 166 7.10 -10.46 -3.08
CA ALA A 166 7.08 -9.43 -2.06
C ALA A 166 5.98 -8.36 -2.34
N MET A 167 5.79 -7.98 -3.61
CA MET A 167 4.72 -7.06 -3.99
C MET A 167 3.32 -7.69 -3.82
N TRP A 168 3.14 -9.00 -4.05
CA TRP A 168 1.89 -9.69 -3.72
C TRP A 168 1.58 -9.67 -2.22
N ASN A 169 2.59 -9.81 -1.35
CA ASN A 169 2.39 -9.64 0.09
C ASN A 169 1.83 -8.25 0.42
N HIS A 170 2.33 -7.21 -0.26
CA HIS A 170 1.81 -5.85 -0.11
C HIS A 170 0.38 -5.72 -0.66
N LEU A 171 0.09 -6.25 -1.85
CA LEU A 171 -1.24 -6.14 -2.46
C LEU A 171 -2.32 -6.87 -1.66
N LEU A 172 -1.99 -8.07 -1.13
CA LEU A 172 -2.89 -8.89 -0.33
C LEU A 172 -2.75 -8.66 1.18
N ARG A 173 -2.12 -7.56 1.61
CA ARG A 173 -1.98 -7.22 3.03
C ARG A 173 -3.33 -7.12 3.72
N TYR A 174 -3.40 -7.61 4.96
CA TYR A 174 -4.64 -7.54 5.73
C TYR A 174 -4.94 -6.12 6.19
N GLN A 175 -6.13 -5.65 5.89
CA GLN A 175 -6.67 -4.35 6.32
C GLN A 175 -8.12 -4.48 6.85
N GLY A 176 -8.44 -5.64 7.44
CA GLY A 176 -9.81 -6.01 7.79
C GLY A 176 -10.57 -6.60 6.61
N VAL A 177 -11.85 -6.89 6.81
CA VAL A 177 -12.74 -7.40 5.75
C VAL A 177 -13.40 -6.24 4.99
N ALA A 178 -13.89 -5.25 5.73
CA ALA A 178 -14.44 -4.03 5.15
C ALA A 178 -14.28 -2.85 6.11
N GLN A 179 -14.11 -1.68 5.54
CA GLN A 179 -13.93 -0.43 6.29
C GLN A 179 -14.64 0.73 5.60
N LYS A 180 -15.04 1.69 6.44
CA LYS A 180 -15.64 2.95 6.02
C LYS A 180 -14.89 4.10 6.67
N ALA A 181 -14.55 5.12 5.89
CA ALA A 181 -13.91 6.31 6.41
C ALA A 181 -14.31 7.53 5.58
N LYS A 182 -14.60 8.63 6.23
CA LYS A 182 -14.61 9.94 5.61
C LYS A 182 -13.20 10.50 5.69
N TYR A 183 -12.74 11.19 4.63
CA TYR A 183 -11.36 11.63 4.52
C TYR A 183 -11.23 12.93 3.76
N ASP A 184 -10.14 13.64 4.02
CA ASP A 184 -9.69 14.77 3.22
C ASP A 184 -8.42 14.42 2.42
N SER A 185 -8.28 15.06 1.27
CA SER A 185 -7.05 15.11 0.49
C SER A 185 -6.67 16.56 0.26
N TRP A 186 -5.42 16.91 0.55
CA TRP A 186 -4.90 18.27 0.40
C TRP A 186 -3.72 18.30 -0.55
N ASN A 187 -3.71 19.28 -1.44
CA ASN A 187 -2.55 19.60 -2.28
C ASN A 187 -1.86 20.84 -1.75
N VAL A 188 -0.53 20.82 -1.83
CA VAL A 188 0.28 22.02 -1.63
C VAL A 188 1.03 22.29 -2.93
N ASP A 189 0.85 23.48 -3.45
CA ASP A 189 1.49 23.89 -4.71
C ASP A 189 2.95 24.33 -4.50
N SER A 190 3.64 24.67 -5.58
CA SER A 190 5.05 25.11 -5.55
C SER A 190 5.27 26.47 -4.87
N ALA A 191 4.20 27.25 -4.66
CA ALA A 191 4.23 28.47 -3.86
C ALA A 191 3.97 28.21 -2.37
N GLY A 192 3.72 26.96 -1.99
CA GLY A 192 3.43 26.56 -0.61
C GLY A 192 1.99 26.77 -0.19
N VAL A 193 1.08 27.01 -1.12
CA VAL A 193 -0.35 27.22 -0.84
C VAL A 193 -1.06 25.88 -0.74
N ALA A 194 -1.63 25.61 0.44
CA ALA A 194 -2.43 24.42 0.68
C ALA A 194 -3.88 24.60 0.21
N ALA A 195 -4.40 23.65 -0.53
CA ALA A 195 -5.77 23.63 -1.02
C ALA A 195 -6.43 22.26 -0.83
N LEU A 196 -7.68 22.27 -0.41
CA LEU A 196 -8.50 21.06 -0.31
C LEU A 196 -8.76 20.50 -1.72
N ALA A 197 -8.20 19.34 -2.03
CA ALA A 197 -8.40 18.64 -3.30
C ALA A 197 -9.71 17.84 -3.30
N THR A 198 -9.99 17.14 -2.17
CA THR A 198 -11.15 16.28 -2.01
C THR A 198 -11.56 16.20 -0.54
N THR A 199 -12.86 16.23 -0.27
CA THR A 199 -13.48 15.59 0.88
C THR A 199 -14.32 14.45 0.33
N GLY A 200 -14.15 13.25 0.86
CA GLY A 200 -14.84 12.06 0.35
C GLY A 200 -15.21 11.07 1.44
N LEU A 201 -16.16 10.20 1.11
CA LEU A 201 -16.53 9.02 1.88
C LEU A 201 -16.07 7.78 1.12
N ALA A 202 -15.19 6.99 1.75
CA ALA A 202 -14.68 5.75 1.19
C ALA A 202 -15.31 4.52 1.86
N TYR A 203 -15.68 3.54 1.06
CA TYR A 203 -15.93 2.16 1.48
C TYR A 203 -14.87 1.28 0.80
N ASN A 204 -14.00 0.69 1.58
CA ASN A 204 -13.03 -0.29 1.11
C ASN A 204 -13.45 -1.68 1.56
N ALA A 205 -13.27 -2.68 0.72
CA ALA A 205 -13.52 -4.07 1.10
C ALA A 205 -12.47 -5.00 0.47
N TYR A 206 -12.20 -6.07 1.19
CA TYR A 206 -11.24 -7.09 0.86
C TYR A 206 -11.92 -8.46 0.87
N PRO A 207 -12.72 -8.79 -0.18
CA PRO A 207 -13.62 -9.97 -0.20
C PRO A 207 -12.92 -11.30 0.02
N ILE A 208 -11.62 -11.41 -0.31
CA ILE A 208 -10.82 -12.61 -0.02
C ILE A 208 -10.76 -12.94 1.47
N TYR A 209 -11.00 -11.97 2.36
CA TYR A 209 -10.99 -12.13 3.82
C TYR A 209 -12.38 -12.42 4.42
N GLU A 210 -13.44 -12.57 3.59
CA GLU A 210 -14.78 -12.96 4.06
C GLU A 210 -14.86 -14.45 4.42
N ASP A 211 -14.10 -15.31 3.73
CA ASP A 211 -13.96 -16.73 4.04
C ASP A 211 -12.46 -17.11 4.14
N LEU A 212 -12.00 -17.22 5.37
CA LEU A 212 -10.59 -17.48 5.67
C LEU A 212 -10.12 -18.92 5.35
N ASN A 213 -11.03 -19.82 4.99
CA ASN A 213 -10.71 -21.20 4.61
C ASN A 213 -10.73 -21.42 3.08
N LYS A 214 -11.18 -20.43 2.33
CA LYS A 214 -11.26 -20.51 0.86
C LYS A 214 -9.92 -20.17 0.22
N VAL A 215 -9.40 -21.04 -0.64
CA VAL A 215 -8.28 -20.72 -1.54
C VAL A 215 -8.68 -19.60 -2.50
N ILE A 216 -7.79 -18.63 -2.68
CA ILE A 216 -8.01 -17.48 -3.55
C ILE A 216 -7.96 -17.93 -5.00
N GLU A 217 -9.05 -17.70 -5.74
CA GLU A 217 -9.20 -18.04 -7.15
C GLU A 217 -8.79 -16.85 -8.05
N PRO A 218 -8.37 -17.08 -9.31
CA PRO A 218 -7.92 -16.01 -10.22
C PRO A 218 -8.89 -14.85 -10.42
N LYS A 219 -10.21 -15.10 -10.34
CA LYS A 219 -11.27 -14.09 -10.49
C LYS A 219 -11.75 -13.49 -9.17
N ASP A 220 -11.26 -13.98 -8.04
CA ASP A 220 -11.65 -13.41 -6.75
C ASP A 220 -11.16 -11.96 -6.65
N ILE A 221 -12.02 -11.10 -6.16
CA ILE A 221 -11.70 -9.70 -5.93
C ILE A 221 -10.93 -9.60 -4.60
N TYR A 222 -9.67 -9.21 -4.66
CA TYR A 222 -8.88 -9.01 -3.45
C TYR A 222 -9.05 -7.62 -2.85
N PHE A 223 -9.36 -6.63 -3.69
CA PHE A 223 -9.61 -5.26 -3.27
C PHE A 223 -10.73 -4.63 -4.09
N GLN A 224 -11.64 -3.94 -3.42
CA GLN A 224 -12.61 -3.07 -4.06
C GLN A 224 -12.87 -1.83 -3.21
N THR A 225 -13.12 -0.71 -3.87
CA THR A 225 -13.41 0.57 -3.22
C THR A 225 -14.56 1.29 -3.89
N LYS A 226 -15.37 1.99 -3.09
CA LYS A 226 -16.33 3.01 -3.55
C LYS A 226 -16.00 4.33 -2.89
N LEU A 227 -15.90 5.37 -3.69
CA LEU A 227 -15.63 6.72 -3.24
C LEU A 227 -16.80 7.62 -3.63
N TYR A 228 -17.32 8.35 -2.67
CA TYR A 228 -18.31 9.41 -2.87
C TYR A 228 -17.64 10.74 -2.54
N PHE A 229 -17.60 11.66 -3.51
CA PHE A 229 -16.96 12.95 -3.35
C PHE A 229 -17.98 13.99 -2.88
N GLU A 230 -17.75 14.53 -1.69
CA GLU A 230 -18.62 15.52 -1.04
C GLU A 230 -18.13 16.95 -1.25
N GLY A 231 -16.86 17.12 -1.50
CA GLY A 231 -16.23 18.41 -1.70
C GLY A 231 -14.91 18.33 -2.47
N PRO A 232 -14.37 19.47 -2.92
CA PRO A 232 -15.00 20.78 -3.02
C PRO A 232 -16.18 20.81 -4.01
N ALA A 233 -16.92 21.92 -4.07
CA ALA A 233 -18.18 22.03 -4.85
C ALA A 233 -18.08 21.55 -6.30
N ARG A 234 -16.92 21.72 -6.96
CA ARG A 234 -16.67 21.24 -8.34
C ARG A 234 -16.74 19.73 -8.50
N ARG A 235 -16.58 18.96 -7.39
CA ARG A 235 -16.58 17.49 -7.36
C ARG A 235 -17.76 16.90 -6.61
N ALA A 236 -18.50 17.72 -5.88
CA ALA A 236 -19.62 17.25 -5.06
C ALA A 236 -20.63 16.45 -5.90
N GLY A 237 -20.98 15.26 -5.43
CA GLY A 237 -21.86 14.30 -6.09
C GLY A 237 -21.21 13.36 -7.10
N GLU A 238 -19.93 13.54 -7.45
CA GLU A 238 -19.18 12.50 -8.18
C GLU A 238 -19.03 11.25 -7.33
N SER A 239 -18.99 10.10 -7.98
CA SER A 239 -18.59 8.86 -7.29
C SER A 239 -17.82 7.93 -8.21
N MET A 240 -17.02 7.06 -7.60
CA MET A 240 -16.18 6.10 -8.29
C MET A 240 -16.23 4.75 -7.58
N MET A 241 -16.16 3.68 -8.35
CA MET A 241 -15.96 2.32 -7.85
C MET A 241 -14.85 1.64 -8.64
N LEU A 242 -14.03 0.87 -7.93
CA LEU A 242 -12.92 0.13 -8.51
C LEU A 242 -12.89 -1.27 -7.92
N LYS A 243 -12.54 -2.28 -8.73
CA LYS A 243 -12.37 -3.68 -8.32
C LYS A 243 -11.13 -4.27 -8.96
N ASP A 244 -10.29 -4.91 -8.15
CA ASP A 244 -9.08 -5.61 -8.54
C ASP A 244 -9.19 -7.10 -8.25
N ALA A 245 -8.92 -7.92 -9.27
CA ALA A 245 -8.93 -9.37 -9.15
C ALA A 245 -7.53 -9.94 -8.87
N ALA A 246 -7.48 -11.13 -8.28
CA ALA A 246 -6.24 -11.82 -7.92
C ALA A 246 -5.36 -12.21 -9.12
N ASN A 247 -5.93 -12.31 -10.32
CA ASN A 247 -5.16 -12.47 -11.56
C ASN A 247 -5.59 -11.42 -12.59
N PRO A 248 -4.79 -10.37 -12.80
CA PRO A 248 -5.12 -9.30 -13.74
C PRO A 248 -5.13 -9.75 -15.22
N LEU A 249 -4.48 -10.87 -15.57
CA LEU A 249 -4.54 -11.44 -16.93
C LEU A 249 -5.86 -12.15 -17.22
N VAL A 250 -6.54 -12.60 -16.18
CA VAL A 250 -7.87 -13.24 -16.29
C VAL A 250 -8.98 -12.22 -16.16
N GLN A 251 -8.80 -11.26 -15.25
CA GLN A 251 -9.74 -10.16 -15.04
C GLN A 251 -8.97 -8.90 -14.65
N GLU A 252 -8.84 -7.99 -15.60
CA GLU A 252 -8.23 -6.68 -15.39
C GLU A 252 -9.02 -5.85 -14.37
N ARG A 253 -8.37 -4.78 -13.86
CA ARG A 253 -9.04 -3.78 -13.05
C ARG A 253 -10.31 -3.29 -13.72
N ARG A 254 -11.42 -3.30 -12.98
CA ARG A 254 -12.68 -2.71 -13.42
C ARG A 254 -12.95 -1.45 -12.61
N ALA A 255 -13.18 -0.35 -13.30
CA ALA A 255 -13.53 0.92 -12.67
C ALA A 255 -14.76 1.54 -13.31
N TRP A 256 -15.59 2.16 -12.48
CA TRP A 256 -16.80 2.88 -12.89
C TRP A 256 -16.79 4.26 -12.27
N GLN A 257 -17.31 5.22 -13.00
CA GLN A 257 -17.45 6.61 -12.54
C GLN A 257 -18.87 7.09 -12.78
N TYR A 258 -19.43 7.77 -11.79
CA TYR A 258 -20.66 8.55 -11.93
C TYR A 258 -20.32 10.04 -11.90
N LEU A 259 -20.80 10.76 -12.89
CA LEU A 259 -20.67 12.21 -13.00
C LEU A 259 -22.08 12.82 -12.94
N PRO A 260 -22.39 13.71 -11.97
CA PRO A 260 -23.74 14.28 -11.77
C PRO A 260 -24.28 14.97 -13.01
N GLY A 261 -23.44 15.71 -13.73
CA GLY A 261 -23.82 16.40 -14.96
C GLY A 261 -24.26 15.48 -16.10
N GLN A 262 -23.82 14.21 -16.09
CA GLN A 262 -24.19 13.20 -17.09
C GLN A 262 -25.27 12.25 -16.61
N ARG A 263 -25.60 12.24 -15.32
CA ARG A 263 -26.62 11.41 -14.67
C ARG A 263 -26.55 9.92 -15.02
N ARG A 264 -25.34 9.41 -15.27
CA ARG A 264 -25.13 7.99 -15.64
C ARG A 264 -23.79 7.48 -15.14
N VAL A 265 -23.76 6.19 -14.80
CA VAL A 265 -22.53 5.47 -14.50
C VAL A 265 -21.90 5.01 -15.82
N LYS A 266 -20.60 5.19 -15.95
CA LYS A 266 -19.80 4.75 -17.09
C LYS A 266 -18.68 3.83 -16.62
N LEU A 267 -18.37 2.82 -17.42
CA LEU A 267 -17.11 2.10 -17.28
C LEU A 267 -15.96 3.06 -17.62
N ALA A 268 -14.92 3.08 -16.79
CA ALA A 268 -13.77 3.96 -16.90
C ALA A 268 -12.47 3.13 -16.90
N PRO A 269 -12.15 2.43 -18.00
CA PRO A 269 -11.02 1.50 -18.05
C PRO A 269 -9.66 2.17 -17.87
N ASN A 270 -9.58 3.48 -18.06
CA ASN A 270 -8.36 4.26 -17.91
C ASN A 270 -8.00 4.59 -16.44
N LEU A 271 -8.83 4.24 -15.45
CA LEU A 271 -8.55 4.49 -14.04
C LEU A 271 -7.58 3.46 -13.47
N ALA A 272 -6.41 3.39 -14.06
CA ALA A 272 -5.35 2.45 -13.73
C ALA A 272 -3.97 3.06 -14.00
N TYR A 273 -2.93 2.44 -13.48
CA TYR A 273 -1.52 2.78 -13.70
C TYR A 273 -1.21 4.27 -13.44
N ASP A 274 -0.51 4.91 -14.39
CA ASP A 274 -0.05 6.29 -14.33
C ASP A 274 -1.10 7.34 -14.76
N THR A 275 -2.36 6.95 -14.91
CA THR A 275 -3.44 7.94 -15.10
C THR A 275 -3.49 8.86 -13.88
N PRO A 276 -3.45 10.19 -14.08
CA PRO A 276 -3.52 11.15 -12.98
C PRO A 276 -4.79 10.95 -12.14
N ASN A 277 -4.62 10.87 -10.82
CA ASN A 277 -5.73 10.67 -9.90
C ASN A 277 -6.44 12.00 -9.60
N PRO A 278 -7.73 12.18 -9.98
CA PRO A 278 -8.46 13.40 -9.69
C PRO A 278 -8.64 13.66 -8.19
N GLY A 279 -8.61 12.61 -7.36
CA GLY A 279 -8.67 12.71 -5.90
C GLY A 279 -7.48 13.46 -5.29
N THR A 280 -6.35 13.48 -6.00
CA THR A 280 -5.13 14.18 -5.63
C THR A 280 -4.88 15.42 -6.50
N ALA A 281 -5.90 15.90 -7.19
CA ALA A 281 -5.79 16.96 -8.21
C ALA A 281 -4.68 16.67 -9.26
N GLY A 282 -4.39 15.38 -9.51
CA GLY A 282 -3.40 14.93 -10.50
C GLY A 282 -1.95 14.90 -10.03
N SER A 283 -1.66 15.24 -8.78
CA SER A 283 -0.29 15.17 -8.24
C SER A 283 0.20 13.73 -8.00
N GLY A 284 -0.72 12.76 -7.86
CA GLY A 284 -0.45 11.32 -7.82
C GLY A 284 -1.15 10.59 -8.96
N THR A 285 -0.79 9.32 -9.17
CA THR A 285 -1.41 8.42 -10.13
C THR A 285 -2.37 7.44 -9.44
N PHE A 286 -3.15 6.67 -10.22
CA PHE A 286 -4.04 5.67 -9.63
C PHE A 286 -3.30 4.54 -8.94
N ASP A 287 -2.08 4.23 -9.37
CA ASP A 287 -1.26 3.19 -8.74
C ASP A 287 -0.31 3.71 -7.65
N ASP A 288 -0.26 5.03 -7.37
CA ASP A 288 0.43 5.60 -6.21
C ASP A 288 -0.38 5.50 -4.90
N VAL A 289 -1.67 5.13 -4.99
CA VAL A 289 -2.52 4.97 -3.79
C VAL A 289 -1.93 3.91 -2.87
N TYR A 290 -1.81 4.21 -1.57
CA TYR A 290 -1.15 3.34 -0.58
C TYR A 290 0.30 2.99 -0.93
N VAL A 291 1.01 3.91 -1.60
CA VAL A 291 2.36 3.78 -2.16
C VAL A 291 2.41 2.89 -3.41
N PHE A 292 1.64 1.81 -3.44
CA PHE A 292 1.38 1.01 -4.64
C PHE A 292 0.02 0.30 -4.56
N ASN A 293 -0.78 0.48 -5.60
CA ASN A 293 -2.04 -0.24 -5.78
C ASN A 293 -2.33 -0.44 -7.28
N GLY A 294 -1.79 -1.49 -7.86
CA GLY A 294 -1.95 -1.76 -9.28
C GLY A 294 -1.51 -3.18 -9.67
N ALA A 295 -1.67 -3.51 -10.95
CA ALA A 295 -1.17 -4.75 -11.50
C ALA A 295 0.35 -4.73 -11.62
N LEU A 296 0.98 -5.91 -11.50
CA LEU A 296 2.43 -6.06 -11.54
C LEU A 296 2.99 -6.19 -12.97
N ASP A 297 2.15 -6.11 -13.98
CA ASP A 297 2.42 -6.48 -15.37
C ASP A 297 3.43 -5.58 -16.10
N ARG A 298 3.51 -4.29 -15.71
CA ARG A 298 4.34 -3.31 -16.43
C ARG A 298 5.81 -3.32 -16.04
N TYR A 299 6.17 -3.96 -14.93
CA TYR A 299 7.52 -3.92 -14.38
C TYR A 299 8.13 -5.30 -14.26
N ASP A 300 9.45 -5.37 -14.43
CA ASP A 300 10.28 -6.47 -13.98
C ASP A 300 10.64 -6.21 -12.52
N TRP A 301 10.33 -7.17 -11.63
CA TRP A 301 10.40 -7.00 -10.19
C TRP A 301 11.58 -7.74 -9.61
N GLN A 302 12.50 -7.01 -8.98
CA GLN A 302 13.68 -7.55 -8.31
C GLN A 302 13.55 -7.43 -6.81
N LEU A 303 13.80 -8.51 -6.07
CA LEU A 303 13.99 -8.50 -4.64
C LEU A 303 15.45 -8.16 -4.35
N VAL A 304 15.69 -6.96 -3.80
CA VAL A 304 17.05 -6.49 -3.50
C VAL A 304 17.56 -7.07 -2.18
N GLY A 305 16.68 -7.23 -1.20
CA GLY A 305 17.00 -7.76 0.12
C GLY A 305 16.44 -6.91 1.25
N LYS A 306 16.85 -7.20 2.48
CA LYS A 306 16.44 -6.43 3.67
C LYS A 306 17.43 -5.30 3.98
N LYS A 307 16.89 -4.20 4.50
CA LYS A 307 17.67 -3.08 5.05
C LYS A 307 17.05 -2.57 6.36
N GLU A 308 17.88 -2.01 7.22
CA GLU A 308 17.44 -1.22 8.37
C GLU A 308 17.32 0.25 7.94
N MET A 309 16.12 0.80 8.01
CA MET A 309 15.79 2.12 7.47
C MET A 309 15.00 2.93 8.49
N TYR A 310 15.18 4.25 8.47
CA TYR A 310 14.30 5.18 9.14
C TYR A 310 13.08 5.42 8.23
N VAL A 311 11.89 5.10 8.75
CA VAL A 311 10.62 5.17 8.03
C VAL A 311 9.52 5.76 8.92
N PRO A 312 8.47 6.37 8.36
CA PRO A 312 7.29 6.75 9.14
C PRO A 312 6.63 5.50 9.72
N TYR A 313 6.52 5.44 11.06
CA TYR A 313 5.92 4.29 11.74
C TYR A 313 5.25 4.74 13.04
N ASN A 314 4.18 4.04 13.47
CA ASN A 314 3.39 4.40 14.64
C ASN A 314 2.93 5.87 14.62
N THR A 315 2.50 6.34 13.47
CA THR A 315 2.20 7.74 13.16
C THR A 315 0.81 8.19 13.65
N TYR A 316 0.41 7.77 14.86
CA TYR A 316 -0.92 8.06 15.42
C TYR A 316 -1.24 9.56 15.46
N LYS A 317 -0.26 10.40 15.84
CA LYS A 317 -0.40 11.86 15.87
C LYS A 317 -0.82 12.43 14.51
N LEU A 318 -0.18 11.97 13.43
CA LEU A 318 -0.51 12.38 12.05
C LEU A 318 -1.81 11.76 11.58
N THR A 319 -2.00 10.46 11.78
CA THR A 319 -3.18 9.70 11.30
C THR A 319 -4.48 10.27 11.86
N TYR A 320 -4.47 10.70 13.12
CA TYR A 320 -5.65 11.24 13.82
C TYR A 320 -5.58 12.76 14.03
N ILE A 321 -4.81 13.46 13.20
CA ILE A 321 -4.74 14.92 13.23
C ILE A 321 -6.12 15.56 12.99
N HIS A 322 -6.50 16.53 13.78
CA HIS A 322 -7.79 17.21 13.64
C HIS A 322 -7.76 18.37 12.66
N ASP A 323 -6.67 19.14 12.66
CA ASP A 323 -6.50 20.29 11.76
C ASP A 323 -5.43 20.01 10.69
N PRO A 324 -5.84 19.73 9.44
CA PRO A 324 -4.91 19.51 8.34
C PRO A 324 -3.96 20.68 8.05
N LYS A 325 -4.33 21.91 8.44
CA LYS A 325 -3.44 23.08 8.26
C LYS A 325 -2.19 23.01 9.13
N SER A 326 -2.24 22.32 10.26
CA SER A 326 -1.05 22.12 11.10
C SER A 326 -0.08 21.10 10.50
N LEU A 327 -0.55 20.30 9.53
CA LEU A 327 0.25 19.28 8.82
C LEU A 327 0.83 19.84 7.53
N THR A 328 0.07 20.66 6.78
CA THR A 328 0.46 21.12 5.45
C THR A 328 1.33 22.37 5.54
N THR A 329 2.62 22.23 5.29
CA THR A 329 3.57 23.35 5.21
C THR A 329 4.11 23.51 3.79
N PRO A 330 4.73 24.65 3.41
CA PRO A 330 5.40 24.77 2.12
C PRO A 330 6.41 23.64 1.89
N ASN A 331 6.37 23.04 0.70
CA ASN A 331 7.31 22.03 0.18
C ASN A 331 7.26 20.63 0.82
N HIS A 332 6.82 20.46 2.07
CA HIS A 332 6.78 19.17 2.76
C HIS A 332 5.74 19.18 3.88
N LEU A 333 5.37 18.00 4.38
CA LEU A 333 4.56 17.89 5.60
C LEU A 333 5.34 18.46 6.79
N SER A 334 4.61 18.99 7.79
CA SER A 334 5.21 19.46 9.04
C SER A 334 5.97 18.31 9.72
N PRO A 335 7.29 18.43 9.90
CA PRO A 335 8.09 17.39 10.54
C PRO A 335 7.59 17.00 11.93
N ASP A 336 7.17 17.99 12.72
CA ASP A 336 6.67 17.81 14.09
C ASP A 336 5.43 16.90 14.20
N GLN A 337 4.77 16.61 13.08
CA GLN A 337 3.59 15.74 13.04
C GLN A 337 3.93 14.31 12.67
N VAL A 338 5.14 14.04 12.19
CA VAL A 338 5.53 12.73 11.66
C VAL A 338 6.50 12.02 12.59
N ARG A 339 6.08 10.90 13.13
CA ARG A 339 6.95 10.00 13.89
C ARG A 339 7.74 9.12 12.93
N TRP A 340 9.07 9.06 13.11
CA TRP A 340 9.97 8.19 12.38
C TRP A 340 10.62 7.19 13.34
N GLU A 341 10.75 5.94 12.87
CA GLU A 341 11.38 4.88 13.65
C GLU A 341 12.33 4.09 12.75
N LYS A 342 13.31 3.42 13.35
CA LYS A 342 14.19 2.49 12.64
C LYS A 342 13.52 1.13 12.53
N HIS A 343 13.28 0.64 11.30
CA HIS A 343 12.66 -0.66 11.02
C HIS A 343 13.44 -1.43 9.97
N ARG A 344 13.30 -2.75 9.94
CA ARG A 344 13.75 -3.58 8.83
C ARG A 344 12.70 -3.55 7.73
N VAL A 345 13.15 -3.30 6.53
CA VAL A 345 12.30 -3.28 5.35
C VAL A 345 12.86 -4.20 4.26
N TRP A 346 11.97 -4.83 3.53
CA TRP A 346 12.30 -5.44 2.26
C TRP A 346 12.39 -4.36 1.19
N VAL A 347 13.50 -4.36 0.43
CA VAL A 347 13.69 -3.45 -0.70
C VAL A 347 13.34 -4.20 -1.98
N VAL A 348 12.39 -3.66 -2.73
CA VAL A 348 11.95 -4.19 -4.02
C VAL A 348 12.13 -3.13 -5.09
N GLU A 349 12.73 -3.49 -6.21
CA GLU A 349 12.84 -2.61 -7.38
C GLU A 349 11.94 -3.11 -8.52
N GLY A 350 11.20 -2.19 -9.12
CA GLY A 350 10.46 -2.39 -10.36
C GLY A 350 11.13 -1.59 -11.47
N THR A 351 11.58 -2.26 -12.52
CA THR A 351 12.09 -1.63 -13.74
C THR A 351 11.06 -1.78 -14.84
N LEU A 352 10.70 -0.66 -15.49
CA LEU A 352 9.68 -0.66 -16.55
C LEU A 352 10.10 -1.56 -17.70
N LYS A 353 9.22 -2.47 -18.11
CA LYS A 353 9.44 -3.36 -19.27
C LYS A 353 9.51 -2.56 -20.57
N GLY A 354 10.37 -2.97 -21.49
CA GLY A 354 10.60 -2.25 -22.74
C GLY A 354 9.38 -2.06 -23.65
N ASN A 355 8.36 -2.93 -23.49
CA ASN A 355 7.09 -2.86 -24.23
C ASN A 355 5.97 -2.16 -23.45
N ALA A 356 6.22 -1.72 -22.23
CA ALA A 356 5.25 -1.06 -21.37
C ALA A 356 5.44 0.47 -21.39
N ARG A 357 4.38 1.19 -20.96
CA ARG A 357 4.41 2.65 -20.80
C ARG A 357 4.01 3.01 -19.38
N HIS A 358 4.79 3.88 -18.76
CA HIS A 358 4.52 4.47 -17.47
C HIS A 358 5.36 5.73 -17.31
N ILE A 359 4.90 6.71 -16.50
CA ILE A 359 5.68 7.92 -16.21
C ILE A 359 6.93 7.62 -15.36
N TYR A 360 6.94 6.49 -14.63
CA TYR A 360 8.09 6.04 -13.86
C TYR A 360 8.81 4.91 -14.59
N ALA A 361 10.05 5.15 -15.00
CA ALA A 361 10.90 4.12 -15.61
C ALA A 361 11.45 3.14 -14.58
N LYS A 362 11.60 3.58 -13.34
CA LYS A 362 12.00 2.73 -12.22
C LYS A 362 11.30 3.17 -10.94
N ARG A 363 10.96 2.20 -10.08
CA ARG A 363 10.40 2.42 -8.74
C ARG A 363 11.17 1.55 -7.75
N ARG A 364 11.46 2.10 -6.56
CA ARG A 364 12.01 1.35 -5.45
C ARG A 364 11.09 1.45 -4.27
N PHE A 365 10.67 0.30 -3.75
CA PHE A 365 9.73 0.19 -2.63
C PHE A 365 10.44 -0.30 -1.39
N TYR A 366 9.94 0.16 -0.24
CA TYR A 366 10.43 -0.20 1.09
C TYR A 366 9.25 -0.79 1.87
N LEU A 367 9.19 -2.14 1.91
CA LEU A 367 8.08 -2.89 2.52
C LEU A 367 8.47 -3.26 3.95
N ASP A 368 7.63 -2.93 4.91
CA ASP A 368 7.83 -3.33 6.31
C ASP A 368 7.88 -4.85 6.46
N GLU A 369 8.88 -5.37 7.18
CA GLU A 369 9.03 -6.82 7.35
C GLU A 369 7.92 -7.45 8.22
N ASP A 370 7.31 -6.67 9.14
CA ASP A 370 6.31 -7.15 10.09
C ASP A 370 4.89 -7.15 9.51
N SER A 371 4.56 -6.20 8.64
CA SER A 371 3.20 -5.99 8.11
C SER A 371 3.06 -6.17 6.60
N TRP A 372 4.16 -6.16 5.85
CA TRP A 372 4.23 -6.12 4.38
C TRP A 372 3.63 -4.85 3.75
N PHE A 373 3.33 -3.83 4.55
CA PHE A 373 2.93 -2.54 3.99
C PHE A 373 4.11 -1.85 3.30
N ALA A 374 3.88 -1.26 2.14
CA ALA A 374 4.84 -0.34 1.55
C ALA A 374 4.82 0.95 2.35
N LEU A 375 5.89 1.21 3.09
CA LEU A 375 6.03 2.40 3.94
C LEU A 375 6.53 3.59 3.12
N ALA A 376 7.32 3.33 2.09
CA ALA A 376 7.87 4.37 1.22
C ALA A 376 8.14 3.83 -0.18
N SER A 377 8.25 4.75 -1.14
CA SER A 377 8.84 4.47 -2.46
C SER A 377 9.54 5.68 -3.04
N ASP A 378 10.60 5.42 -3.82
CA ASP A 378 11.28 6.38 -4.68
C ASP A 378 10.94 6.06 -6.14
N GLN A 379 10.48 7.05 -6.91
CA GLN A 379 10.10 6.90 -8.30
C GLN A 379 11.03 7.74 -9.21
N TYR A 380 11.54 7.11 -10.27
CA TYR A 380 12.51 7.69 -11.19
C TYR A 380 11.91 7.85 -12.58
N ASP A 381 12.23 8.96 -13.25
CA ASP A 381 11.85 9.22 -14.63
C ASP A 381 12.67 8.40 -15.64
N ALA A 382 12.38 8.57 -16.93
CA ALA A 382 13.09 7.88 -18.01
C ALA A 382 14.58 8.28 -18.14
N ARG A 383 15.00 9.37 -17.51
CA ARG A 383 16.40 9.80 -17.44
C ARG A 383 17.12 9.29 -16.21
N GLY A 384 16.42 8.52 -15.36
CA GLY A 384 16.95 8.01 -14.10
C GLY A 384 17.01 9.07 -12.99
N GLN A 385 16.36 10.22 -13.16
CA GLN A 385 16.29 11.26 -12.12
C GLN A 385 15.18 10.91 -11.13
N LEU A 386 15.44 11.17 -9.85
CA LEU A 386 14.42 11.06 -8.81
C LEU A 386 13.31 12.08 -9.10
N TYR A 387 12.13 11.56 -9.46
CA TYR A 387 11.02 12.37 -9.89
C TYR A 387 10.00 12.59 -8.78
N ARG A 388 9.55 11.49 -8.16
CA ARG A 388 8.59 11.52 -7.05
C ARG A 388 9.05 10.64 -5.89
N GLY A 389 8.47 10.90 -4.73
CA GLY A 389 8.61 10.05 -3.56
C GLY A 389 7.30 9.93 -2.83
N SER A 390 7.01 8.73 -2.32
CA SER A 390 5.78 8.47 -1.59
C SER A 390 6.07 7.87 -0.23
N PHE A 391 5.23 8.22 0.76
CA PHE A 391 5.22 7.60 2.08
C PHE A 391 3.80 7.25 2.48
N SER A 392 3.63 6.12 3.16
CA SER A 392 2.41 5.81 3.89
C SER A 392 2.69 5.87 5.39
N PHE A 393 1.66 6.22 6.16
CA PHE A 393 1.77 6.50 7.58
C PHE A 393 1.13 5.36 8.37
N PHE A 394 2.00 4.45 8.85
CA PHE A 394 1.58 3.21 9.48
C PHE A 394 1.09 3.42 10.91
N THR A 395 -0.04 2.81 11.23
CA THR A 395 -0.55 2.63 12.59
C THR A 395 -1.16 1.24 12.75
N GLN A 396 -1.17 0.71 13.97
CA GLN A 396 -1.87 -0.51 14.32
C GLN A 396 -3.23 -0.16 14.95
N SER A 397 -4.33 -0.66 14.38
CA SER A 397 -5.62 -0.67 15.06
C SER A 397 -5.62 -1.81 16.08
N TYR A 398 -5.09 -1.49 17.26
CA TYR A 398 -4.69 -2.46 18.28
C TYR A 398 -5.88 -3.21 18.90
N ASP A 399 -7.07 -2.60 18.90
CA ASP A 399 -8.32 -3.16 19.41
C ASP A 399 -8.90 -4.28 18.56
N VAL A 400 -8.54 -4.30 17.28
CA VAL A 400 -9.05 -5.27 16.28
C VAL A 400 -7.93 -6.01 15.54
N GLN A 401 -6.67 -5.79 15.89
CA GLN A 401 -5.49 -6.38 15.25
C GLN A 401 -5.43 -6.15 13.73
N ILE A 402 -5.76 -4.93 13.30
CA ILE A 402 -5.75 -4.56 11.89
C ILE A 402 -4.70 -3.47 11.66
N PRO A 403 -3.65 -3.73 10.87
CA PRO A 403 -2.73 -2.70 10.42
C PRO A 403 -3.41 -1.70 9.49
N ASN A 404 -3.01 -0.44 9.54
CA ASN A 404 -3.52 0.65 8.73
C ASN A 404 -2.37 1.51 8.19
N ASN A 405 -2.49 2.00 6.96
CA ASN A 405 -1.51 2.86 6.30
C ASN A 405 -2.14 4.15 5.70
N ASN A 406 -3.16 4.65 6.33
CA ASN A 406 -3.69 5.98 6.06
C ASN A 406 -3.17 6.99 7.09
N PRO A 407 -2.88 8.21 6.63
CA PRO A 407 -2.87 8.69 5.26
C PRO A 407 -1.60 8.26 4.47
N HIS A 408 -1.48 8.75 3.23
CA HIS A 408 -0.26 8.65 2.44
C HIS A 408 0.03 9.98 1.73
N VAL A 409 1.31 10.22 1.40
CA VAL A 409 1.77 11.43 0.74
C VAL A 409 2.52 11.07 -0.54
N VAL A 410 2.38 11.91 -1.57
CA VAL A 410 3.19 11.87 -2.79
C VAL A 410 3.84 13.25 -2.95
N TYR A 411 5.17 13.29 -2.99
CA TYR A 411 5.97 14.47 -3.30
C TYR A 411 6.35 14.45 -4.77
N ASP A 412 6.04 15.50 -5.52
CA ASP A 412 6.59 15.77 -6.85
C ASP A 412 7.82 16.67 -6.69
N LEU A 413 8.99 16.06 -6.71
CA LEU A 413 10.26 16.72 -6.44
C LEU A 413 10.72 17.65 -7.59
N VAL A 414 10.19 17.43 -8.79
CA VAL A 414 10.45 18.28 -9.96
C VAL A 414 9.48 19.45 -9.99
N GLY A 415 8.19 19.18 -9.78
CA GLY A 415 7.14 20.21 -9.74
C GLY A 415 7.15 21.06 -8.45
N GLY A 416 7.83 20.62 -7.40
CA GLY A 416 7.85 21.29 -6.10
C GLY A 416 6.48 21.30 -5.40
N THR A 417 5.68 20.27 -5.66
CA THR A 417 4.31 20.13 -5.11
C THR A 417 4.19 18.83 -4.33
N TYR A 418 3.19 18.74 -3.47
CA TYR A 418 2.85 17.46 -2.87
C TYR A 418 1.36 17.33 -2.58
N ASN A 419 0.90 16.09 -2.44
CA ASN A 419 -0.45 15.77 -2.00
C ASN A 419 -0.40 14.84 -0.80
N VAL A 420 -1.17 15.16 0.24
CA VAL A 420 -1.48 14.22 1.33
C VAL A 420 -2.92 13.76 1.18
N ASN A 421 -3.13 12.45 1.10
CA ASN A 421 -4.42 11.83 0.82
C ASN A 421 -4.82 10.86 1.94
N GLY A 422 -6.12 10.81 2.22
CA GLY A 422 -6.66 9.89 3.22
C GLY A 422 -6.53 10.39 4.66
N LEU A 423 -6.56 11.71 4.90
CA LEU A 423 -6.61 12.28 6.24
C LEU A 423 -7.98 11.99 6.88
N ILE A 424 -8.01 11.02 7.77
CA ILE A 424 -9.22 10.52 8.44
C ILE A 424 -9.48 11.18 9.79
N GLY A 425 -8.46 11.74 10.42
CA GLY A 425 -8.55 12.35 11.76
C GLY A 425 -9.62 13.43 11.88
N PRO A 426 -9.76 14.39 10.90
CA PRO A 426 -10.80 15.41 10.94
C PRO A 426 -12.23 14.86 10.95
N HIS A 427 -12.41 13.61 10.54
CA HIS A 427 -13.70 12.97 10.32
C HIS A 427 -13.99 11.78 11.26
N GLY A 428 -13.19 11.59 12.31
CA GLY A 428 -13.46 10.57 13.31
C GLY A 428 -12.77 9.22 13.10
N GLY A 429 -11.86 9.08 12.12
CA GLY A 429 -11.07 7.87 11.94
C GLY A 429 -11.69 6.82 11.02
N ILE A 430 -11.27 5.56 11.19
CA ILE A 430 -11.73 4.40 10.42
C ILE A 430 -12.71 3.58 11.24
N GLU A 431 -13.87 3.29 10.66
CA GLU A 431 -14.86 2.34 11.12
C GLU A 431 -14.68 1.00 10.38
N TYR A 432 -14.40 -0.09 11.09
CA TYR A 432 -14.41 -1.44 10.53
C TYR A 432 -15.85 -1.96 10.57
N ILE A 433 -16.39 -2.30 9.40
CA ILE A 433 -17.80 -2.62 9.21
C ILE A 433 -17.99 -4.05 8.71
N ALA A 434 -19.21 -4.57 8.82
CA ALA A 434 -19.59 -5.79 8.12
C ALA A 434 -19.51 -5.58 6.59
N PRO A 435 -19.22 -6.62 5.81
CA PRO A 435 -19.23 -6.53 4.35
C PRO A 435 -20.53 -6.00 3.79
N LEU A 436 -20.45 -5.10 2.84
CA LEU A 436 -21.61 -4.65 2.09
C LEU A 436 -22.09 -5.76 1.14
N SER A 437 -23.40 -5.81 0.88
CA SER A 437 -24.00 -6.79 -0.03
C SER A 437 -23.48 -6.64 -1.48
N LYS A 438 -23.55 -7.71 -2.27
CA LYS A 438 -23.19 -7.68 -3.70
C LYS A 438 -23.97 -6.61 -4.48
N ALA A 439 -25.23 -6.38 -4.14
CA ALA A 439 -26.06 -5.34 -4.76
C ALA A 439 -25.51 -3.93 -4.49
N GLN A 440 -25.00 -3.68 -3.28
CA GLN A 440 -24.35 -2.40 -2.95
C GLN A 440 -23.00 -2.21 -3.66
N TRP A 441 -22.40 -3.27 -4.17
CA TRP A 441 -21.20 -3.24 -4.99
C TRP A 441 -21.49 -3.31 -6.51
N SER A 442 -22.72 -3.02 -6.93
CA SER A 442 -23.06 -2.91 -8.35
C SER A 442 -22.78 -1.50 -8.90
N PRO A 443 -22.52 -1.35 -10.21
CA PRO A 443 -22.38 -0.04 -10.82
C PRO A 443 -23.61 0.86 -10.62
N GLU A 444 -24.82 0.28 -10.65
CA GLU A 444 -26.08 1.01 -10.47
C GLU A 444 -26.17 1.65 -9.08
N ALA A 445 -25.59 1.00 -8.06
CA ALA A 445 -25.57 1.54 -6.70
C ALA A 445 -24.74 2.83 -6.56
N LEU A 446 -23.85 3.14 -7.51
CA LEU A 446 -23.12 4.42 -7.50
C LEU A 446 -24.06 5.61 -7.76
N ALA A 447 -25.04 5.45 -8.65
CA ALA A 447 -25.96 6.54 -9.01
C ALA A 447 -26.92 6.90 -7.85
N GLY A 448 -27.33 5.89 -7.05
CA GLY A 448 -28.30 6.08 -5.97
C GLY A 448 -27.84 6.95 -4.80
N ALA A 449 -26.53 7.12 -4.62
CA ALA A 449 -25.98 7.93 -3.54
C ALA A 449 -25.80 9.41 -3.90
N GLY A 450 -25.81 9.74 -5.19
CA GLY A 450 -25.66 11.13 -5.71
C GLY A 450 -26.98 11.92 -5.85
N ILE A 451 -28.11 11.34 -5.42
CA ILE A 451 -29.45 11.91 -5.63
C ILE A 451 -30.05 12.44 -4.31
N ARG A 452 -29.26 12.78 -3.33
CA ARG A 452 -29.77 13.40 -2.09
C ARG A 452 -29.24 14.81 -1.93
#